data_ce8ed24e87258e87acafcb43803acd81
#
_entry.id   ce8ed24e87258e87acafcb43803acd81
#
_cell.length_a   1.000
_cell.length_b   1.000
_cell.length_c   1.000
_cell.angle_alpha   90.00
_cell.angle_beta   90.00
_cell.angle_gamma   90.00
#
_symmetry.space_group_name_H-M   'P 1'
#
loop_
_entity.id
_entity.type
_entity.pdbx_description
1 polymer ?
#
loop_
_entity_poly.entity_id
_entity_poly.type
_entity_poly.pdbx_seq_one_letter_code
_entity_poly.pdbx_strand_id
1 'polypeptide(L)'
;SSTTPRPSKAQPAKPKAAQAKAGGSRRFFLLTWLGIAWASFIAGCSSAILAGVRFLYPNVLQEPPTLFKIGAPDKFEEGNVYEQWRNEYGVWLVKNNGELYAIRTVCTHLGCTPNWLEGEQKFKCPCHGSGFRKTGINFEGPAPRPLERFAITIADDGQVQIDKSKKLQQELGQWTPENNAFIKV
;
A
#
# COMPACT_ATOMS: atom_id res chain seq x y z
N SER A 1 75.30 -10.92 -93.19
CA SER A 1 74.04 -10.37 -92.67
C SER A 1 73.73 -10.99 -91.28
N SER A 2 74.08 -10.27 -90.30
CA SER A 2 73.86 -10.71 -88.90
C SER A 2 72.58 -10.02 -88.39
N THR A 3 71.70 -10.83 -87.90
CA THR A 3 70.46 -10.39 -87.28
C THR A 3 70.52 -10.70 -85.76
N THR A 4 70.64 -9.67 -84.99
CA THR A 4 70.68 -9.73 -83.55
C THR A 4 69.26 -9.92 -83.00
N PRO A 5 68.99 -10.78 -82.03
CA PRO A 5 67.71 -10.93 -81.44
C PRO A 5 67.48 -9.84 -80.33
N ARG A 6 66.31 -9.29 -80.37
CA ARG A 6 65.81 -8.23 -79.45
C ARG A 6 65.50 -8.82 -78.06
N PRO A 7 65.90 -8.20 -76.95
CA PRO A 7 65.55 -8.71 -75.60
C PRO A 7 64.09 -8.48 -75.29
N SER A 8 63.48 -9.55 -74.81
CA SER A 8 62.09 -9.60 -74.31
C SER A 8 61.95 -8.74 -73.03
N LYS A 9 61.01 -7.80 -73.06
CA LYS A 9 60.62 -7.04 -71.86
C LYS A 9 59.97 -7.93 -70.84
N ALA A 10 60.61 -8.08 -69.70
CA ALA A 10 60.01 -8.72 -68.54
C ALA A 10 58.78 -7.91 -68.06
N GLN A 11 57.61 -8.56 -67.95
CA GLN A 11 56.42 -8.01 -67.37
C GLN A 11 56.58 -7.94 -65.85
N PRO A 12 56.21 -6.82 -65.18
CA PRO A 12 56.24 -6.80 -63.70
C PRO A 12 55.18 -7.68 -63.15
N ALA A 13 55.56 -8.55 -62.18
CA ALA A 13 54.69 -9.45 -61.45
C ALA A 13 53.64 -8.66 -60.70
N LYS A 14 52.38 -8.96 -60.95
CA LYS A 14 51.26 -8.41 -60.15
C LYS A 14 51.41 -8.83 -58.69
N PRO A 15 51.26 -7.90 -57.73
CA PRO A 15 51.28 -8.24 -56.32
C PRO A 15 50.09 -9.18 -56.03
N LYS A 16 50.39 -10.34 -55.48
CA LYS A 16 49.36 -11.22 -54.90
C LYS A 16 48.66 -10.50 -53.76
N ALA A 17 47.43 -10.08 -54.04
CA ALA A 17 46.57 -9.61 -52.98
C ALA A 17 46.47 -10.70 -51.90
N ALA A 18 46.92 -10.36 -50.70
CA ALA A 18 46.74 -11.20 -49.53
C ALA A 18 45.25 -11.35 -49.30
N GLN A 19 44.70 -12.50 -49.71
CA GLN A 19 43.35 -12.88 -49.32
C GLN A 19 43.34 -13.07 -47.80
N ALA A 20 42.85 -12.04 -47.10
CA ALA A 20 42.51 -12.14 -45.70
C ALA A 20 41.52 -13.32 -45.55
N LYS A 21 41.93 -14.37 -44.89
CA LYS A 21 41.10 -15.52 -44.54
C LYS A 21 40.05 -15.04 -43.52
N ALA A 22 38.93 -14.51 -44.00
CA ALA A 22 37.72 -14.35 -43.24
C ALA A 22 37.02 -15.73 -43.11
N GLY A 23 37.73 -16.67 -42.48
CA GLY A 23 37.22 -18.01 -42.14
C GLY A 23 36.88 -18.02 -40.68
N GLY A 24 35.86 -17.28 -40.25
CA GLY A 24 35.20 -17.55 -38.98
C GLY A 24 34.75 -19.02 -39.03
N SER A 25 35.47 -19.93 -38.32
CA SER A 25 35.14 -21.37 -38.28
C SER A 25 33.66 -21.50 -37.94
N ARG A 26 32.90 -22.36 -38.68
CA ARG A 26 31.51 -22.70 -38.35
C ARG A 26 31.33 -23.05 -36.87
N ARG A 27 32.35 -23.60 -36.25
CA ARG A 27 32.41 -23.87 -34.81
C ARG A 27 32.40 -22.62 -33.96
N PHE A 28 33.14 -21.57 -34.35
CA PHE A 28 33.13 -20.28 -33.63
C PHE A 28 31.76 -19.61 -33.71
N PHE A 29 31.15 -19.62 -34.88
CA PHE A 29 29.80 -19.10 -35.08
C PHE A 29 28.76 -19.83 -34.20
N LEU A 30 28.78 -21.18 -34.23
CA LEU A 30 27.86 -21.98 -33.42
C LEU A 30 28.08 -21.77 -31.91
N LEU A 31 29.33 -21.68 -31.44
CA LEU A 31 29.65 -21.47 -30.03
C LEU A 31 29.25 -20.08 -29.56
N THR A 32 29.40 -19.04 -30.39
CA THR A 32 28.94 -17.67 -30.02
C THR A 32 27.43 -17.58 -29.93
N TRP A 33 26.69 -18.15 -30.89
CA TRP A 33 25.23 -18.21 -30.83
C TRP A 33 24.70 -19.05 -29.66
N LEU A 34 25.35 -20.18 -29.39
CA LEU A 34 25.04 -21.00 -28.23
C LEU A 34 25.30 -20.24 -26.91
N GLY A 35 26.41 -19.51 -26.82
CA GLY A 35 26.72 -18.66 -25.67
C GLY A 35 25.68 -17.56 -25.45
N ILE A 36 25.27 -16.86 -26.52
CA ILE A 36 24.21 -15.85 -26.47
C ILE A 36 22.89 -16.48 -26.02
N ALA A 37 22.52 -17.63 -26.56
CA ALA A 37 21.29 -18.32 -26.20
C ALA A 37 21.27 -18.69 -24.72
N TRP A 38 22.36 -19.24 -24.18
CA TRP A 38 22.49 -19.59 -22.77
C TRP A 38 22.47 -18.34 -21.88
N ALA A 39 23.17 -17.27 -22.27
CA ALA A 39 23.17 -16.02 -21.53
C ALA A 39 21.75 -15.41 -21.46
N SER A 40 21.04 -15.40 -22.59
CA SER A 40 19.64 -14.94 -22.63
C SER A 40 18.70 -15.79 -21.79
N PHE A 41 18.87 -17.11 -21.82
CA PHE A 41 18.10 -18.03 -21.01
C PHE A 41 18.34 -17.81 -19.51
N ILE A 42 19.59 -17.71 -19.08
CA ILE A 42 19.96 -17.45 -17.69
C ILE A 42 19.40 -16.09 -17.23
N ALA A 43 19.54 -15.05 -18.06
CA ALA A 43 18.99 -13.73 -17.76
C ALA A 43 17.46 -13.77 -17.61
N GLY A 44 16.77 -14.49 -18.49
CA GLY A 44 15.31 -14.68 -18.41
C GLY A 44 14.89 -15.42 -17.15
N CYS A 45 15.54 -16.53 -16.83
CA CYS A 45 15.26 -17.30 -15.61
C CYS A 45 15.55 -16.47 -14.34
N SER A 46 16.68 -15.75 -14.32
CA SER A 46 17.02 -14.87 -13.18
C SER A 46 16.00 -13.78 -12.98
N SER A 47 15.54 -13.15 -14.07
CA SER A 47 14.49 -12.13 -14.03
C SER A 47 13.18 -12.68 -13.50
N ALA A 48 12.79 -13.88 -13.95
CA ALA A 48 11.57 -14.55 -13.48
C ALA A 48 11.66 -14.91 -11.98
N ILE A 49 12.82 -15.42 -11.54
CA ILE A 49 13.06 -15.73 -10.12
C ILE A 49 12.99 -14.44 -9.28
N LEU A 50 13.65 -13.37 -9.70
CA LEU A 50 13.62 -12.09 -8.98
C LEU A 50 12.21 -11.52 -8.92
N ALA A 51 11.44 -11.60 -10.01
CA ALA A 51 10.04 -11.18 -10.04
C ALA A 51 9.20 -12.04 -9.08
N GLY A 52 9.40 -13.35 -9.05
CA GLY A 52 8.74 -14.28 -8.13
C GLY A 52 9.08 -13.98 -6.66
N VAL A 53 10.34 -13.77 -6.35
CA VAL A 53 10.78 -13.38 -5.00
C VAL A 53 10.16 -12.03 -4.61
N ARG A 54 10.16 -11.07 -5.53
CA ARG A 54 9.52 -9.74 -5.29
C ARG A 54 8.01 -9.86 -5.06
N PHE A 55 7.34 -10.75 -5.80
CA PHE A 55 5.91 -11.00 -5.62
C PHE A 55 5.61 -11.67 -4.27
N LEU A 56 6.45 -12.58 -3.82
CA LEU A 56 6.30 -13.26 -2.53
C LEU A 56 6.69 -12.37 -1.34
N TYR A 57 7.43 -11.28 -1.58
CA TYR A 57 7.78 -10.34 -0.51
C TYR A 57 6.53 -9.54 -0.13
N PRO A 58 5.99 -9.70 1.10
CA PRO A 58 4.79 -8.99 1.48
C PRO A 58 5.06 -7.48 1.43
N ASN A 59 4.23 -6.77 0.70
CA ASN A 59 4.24 -5.31 0.69
C ASN A 59 3.50 -4.84 1.94
N VAL A 60 4.13 -5.05 3.10
CA VAL A 60 3.56 -4.66 4.40
C VAL A 60 3.51 -3.13 4.42
N LEU A 61 2.32 -2.60 4.21
CA LEU A 61 2.03 -1.22 4.59
C LEU A 61 2.19 -1.17 6.11
N GLN A 62 3.03 -0.27 6.59
CA GLN A 62 3.11 -0.02 8.03
C GLN A 62 1.76 0.58 8.44
N GLU A 63 0.92 -0.25 9.03
CA GLU A 63 -0.31 0.25 9.64
C GLU A 63 0.06 1.17 10.80
N PRO A 64 -0.65 2.29 10.99
CA PRO A 64 -0.43 3.15 12.14
C PRO A 64 -0.63 2.36 13.42
N PRO A 65 0.08 2.71 14.51
CA PRO A 65 0.03 1.97 15.76
C PRO A 65 -1.42 1.81 16.24
N THR A 66 -1.73 0.64 16.75
CA THR A 66 -3.08 0.33 17.27
C THR A 66 -3.40 1.11 18.54
N LEU A 67 -2.36 1.51 19.28
CA LEU A 67 -2.45 2.28 20.52
C LEU A 67 -1.83 3.66 20.29
N PHE A 68 -2.61 4.72 20.43
CA PHE A 68 -2.15 6.09 20.22
C PHE A 68 -2.80 7.06 21.20
N LYS A 69 -2.12 8.19 21.45
CA LYS A 69 -2.55 9.25 22.36
C LYS A 69 -3.07 10.45 21.56
N ILE A 70 -4.10 11.12 22.06
CA ILE A 70 -4.77 12.21 21.39
C ILE A 70 -4.74 13.53 22.16
N GLY A 71 -4.09 13.54 23.32
CA GLY A 71 -3.94 14.73 24.17
C GLY A 71 -4.81 14.70 25.43
N ALA A 72 -4.80 15.80 26.17
CA ALA A 72 -5.56 15.92 27.41
C ALA A 72 -7.07 16.00 27.15
N PRO A 73 -7.92 15.46 28.05
CA PRO A 73 -9.37 15.43 27.90
C PRO A 73 -10.02 16.82 27.87
N ASP A 74 -9.42 17.81 28.53
CA ASP A 74 -9.90 19.19 28.60
C ASP A 74 -9.90 19.94 27.26
N LYS A 75 -9.17 19.42 26.27
CA LYS A 75 -9.11 20.01 24.92
C LYS A 75 -10.37 19.76 24.10
N PHE A 76 -11.25 18.88 24.57
CA PHE A 76 -12.42 18.46 23.82
C PHE A 76 -13.66 19.16 24.37
N GLU A 77 -14.36 19.90 23.51
CA GLU A 77 -15.58 20.62 23.83
C GLU A 77 -16.79 19.72 23.73
N GLU A 78 -17.77 19.99 24.57
CA GLU A 78 -19.04 19.26 24.62
C GLU A 78 -19.82 19.43 23.29
N GLY A 79 -20.39 18.34 22.83
CA GLY A 79 -21.22 18.33 21.63
C GLY A 79 -20.47 18.20 20.31
N ASN A 80 -19.13 18.22 20.30
CA ASN A 80 -18.34 18.21 19.08
C ASN A 80 -17.94 16.79 18.63
N VAL A 81 -17.78 16.65 17.30
CA VAL A 81 -17.22 15.48 16.64
C VAL A 81 -15.89 15.88 16.00
N TYR A 82 -14.82 15.23 16.39
CA TYR A 82 -13.48 15.52 15.92
C TYR A 82 -13.08 14.52 14.84
N GLU A 83 -12.82 15.03 13.62
CA GLU A 83 -12.49 14.22 12.43
C GLU A 83 -10.98 14.13 12.15
N GLN A 84 -10.13 14.79 12.92
CA GLN A 84 -8.69 14.91 12.63
C GLN A 84 -7.97 13.55 12.61
N TRP A 85 -8.47 12.54 13.34
CA TRP A 85 -7.91 11.17 13.35
C TRP A 85 -8.61 10.20 12.37
N ARG A 86 -9.56 10.72 11.56
CA ARG A 86 -10.32 9.91 10.61
C ARG A 86 -9.44 9.24 9.56
N ASN A 87 -8.55 10.01 8.93
CA ASN A 87 -7.78 9.53 7.78
C ASN A 87 -6.60 8.64 8.18
N GLU A 88 -5.95 8.97 9.29
CA GLU A 88 -4.74 8.26 9.73
C GLU A 88 -5.07 7.03 10.60
N TYR A 89 -5.99 7.20 11.54
CA TYR A 89 -6.31 6.16 12.53
C TYR A 89 -7.67 5.50 12.31
N GLY A 90 -8.52 6.06 11.46
CA GLY A 90 -9.88 5.55 11.22
C GLY A 90 -10.81 5.75 12.42
N VAL A 91 -10.70 6.90 13.10
CA VAL A 91 -11.41 7.19 14.34
C VAL A 91 -12.07 8.56 14.29
N TRP A 92 -13.33 8.63 14.72
CA TRP A 92 -13.95 9.87 15.18
C TRP A 92 -13.94 9.90 16.70
N LEU A 93 -13.53 11.02 17.26
CA LEU A 93 -13.66 11.27 18.68
C LEU A 93 -14.90 12.13 18.91
N VAL A 94 -15.74 11.73 19.84
CA VAL A 94 -16.99 12.41 20.15
C VAL A 94 -17.07 12.68 21.63
N LYS A 95 -17.34 13.95 22.00
CA LYS A 95 -17.73 14.32 23.36
C LYS A 95 -19.20 14.65 23.38
N ASN A 96 -19.96 13.95 24.20
CA ASN A 96 -21.41 14.14 24.30
C ASN A 96 -21.93 13.69 25.66
N ASN A 97 -22.70 14.56 26.34
CA ASN A 97 -23.27 14.33 27.67
C ASN A 97 -22.21 14.00 28.76
N GLY A 98 -21.05 14.67 28.71
CA GLY A 98 -19.95 14.42 29.64
C GLY A 98 -19.22 13.09 29.42
N GLU A 99 -19.49 12.43 28.32
CA GLU A 99 -18.80 11.22 27.89
C GLU A 99 -17.93 11.47 26.65
N LEU A 100 -16.69 11.00 26.70
CA LEU A 100 -15.77 11.02 25.56
C LEU A 100 -15.60 9.59 25.06
N TYR A 101 -15.86 9.35 23.78
CA TYR A 101 -15.74 8.02 23.17
C TYR A 101 -15.20 8.08 21.75
N ALA A 102 -14.55 6.99 21.34
CA ALA A 102 -13.93 6.83 20.06
C ALA A 102 -14.77 5.92 19.15
N ILE A 103 -15.29 6.44 18.05
CA ILE A 103 -16.10 5.70 17.08
C ILE A 103 -15.22 5.28 15.91
N ARG A 104 -15.36 4.03 15.49
CA ARG A 104 -14.72 3.50 14.29
C ARG A 104 -15.37 4.04 13.02
N THR A 105 -14.57 4.50 12.06
CA THR A 105 -15.05 5.13 10.82
C THR A 105 -15.52 4.13 9.75
N VAL A 106 -15.94 2.95 10.13
CA VAL A 106 -16.33 1.87 9.22
C VAL A 106 -17.81 1.56 9.37
N CYS A 107 -18.57 1.79 8.29
CA CYS A 107 -20.00 1.48 8.21
C CYS A 107 -20.23 -0.02 8.36
N THR A 108 -21.18 -0.38 9.23
CA THR A 108 -21.50 -1.76 9.54
C THR A 108 -22.30 -2.48 8.46
N HIS A 109 -22.67 -1.79 7.37
CA HIS A 109 -23.26 -2.42 6.19
C HIS A 109 -22.21 -3.17 5.36
N LEU A 110 -21.33 -2.45 4.66
CA LEU A 110 -20.31 -3.01 3.75
C LEU A 110 -18.94 -2.33 3.88
N GLY A 111 -18.66 -1.69 5.02
CA GLY A 111 -17.33 -1.20 5.31
C GLY A 111 -16.96 0.18 4.75
N CYS A 112 -17.88 0.89 4.09
CA CYS A 112 -17.64 2.28 3.63
C CYS A 112 -17.38 3.22 4.81
N THR A 113 -16.73 4.34 4.58
CA THR A 113 -16.56 5.39 5.60
C THR A 113 -17.71 6.38 5.53
N PRO A 114 -18.57 6.49 6.56
CA PRO A 114 -19.58 7.53 6.64
C PRO A 114 -18.96 8.92 6.75
N ASN A 115 -19.72 9.95 6.39
CA ASN A 115 -19.34 11.35 6.60
C ASN A 115 -20.12 11.91 7.78
N TRP A 116 -19.45 12.75 8.60
CA TRP A 116 -20.13 13.55 9.60
C TRP A 116 -20.82 14.74 8.91
N LEU A 117 -22.08 14.94 9.18
CA LEU A 117 -22.88 16.07 8.70
C LEU A 117 -23.20 16.97 9.87
N GLU A 118 -22.40 18.03 10.04
CA GLU A 118 -22.52 18.98 11.16
C GLU A 118 -23.91 19.60 11.25
N GLY A 119 -24.46 20.05 10.12
CA GLY A 119 -25.78 20.69 10.06
C GLY A 119 -26.95 19.75 10.42
N GLU A 120 -26.75 18.44 10.29
CA GLU A 120 -27.76 17.41 10.59
C GLU A 120 -27.44 16.59 11.85
N GLN A 121 -26.28 16.83 12.46
CA GLN A 121 -25.79 16.17 13.68
C GLN A 121 -25.86 14.64 13.59
N LYS A 122 -25.47 14.08 12.41
CA LYS A 122 -25.48 12.65 12.13
C LYS A 122 -24.33 12.22 11.23
N PHE A 123 -23.98 10.96 11.30
CA PHE A 123 -23.11 10.32 10.29
C PHE A 123 -23.97 9.76 9.16
N LYS A 124 -23.61 10.03 7.92
CA LYS A 124 -24.30 9.53 6.73
C LYS A 124 -23.32 8.78 5.84
N CYS A 125 -23.62 7.53 5.54
CA CYS A 125 -22.82 6.71 4.65
C CYS A 125 -23.16 7.03 3.18
N PRO A 126 -22.20 7.47 2.35
CA PRO A 126 -22.48 7.86 0.97
C PRO A 126 -22.75 6.68 0.04
N CYS A 127 -22.35 5.47 0.43
CA CYS A 127 -22.46 4.28 -0.43
C CYS A 127 -23.93 3.84 -0.62
N HIS A 128 -24.67 3.68 0.49
CA HIS A 128 -26.04 3.18 0.44
C HIS A 128 -26.98 3.92 1.41
N GLY A 129 -26.57 5.06 1.91
CA GLY A 129 -27.42 5.95 2.67
C GLY A 129 -27.67 5.59 4.14
N SER A 130 -26.91 4.64 4.73
CA SER A 130 -27.03 4.34 6.16
C SER A 130 -26.79 5.58 7.02
N GLY A 131 -27.68 5.83 7.99
CA GLY A 131 -27.58 6.95 8.92
C GLY A 131 -27.31 6.48 10.34
N PHE A 132 -26.39 7.20 11.03
CA PHE A 132 -26.04 6.93 12.40
C PHE A 132 -26.09 8.23 13.22
N ARG A 133 -26.63 8.15 14.44
CA ARG A 133 -26.61 9.28 15.37
C ARG A 133 -25.19 9.64 15.81
N LYS A 134 -24.99 10.78 16.42
CA LYS A 134 -23.71 11.19 17.02
C LYS A 134 -23.12 10.12 17.95
N THR A 135 -23.97 9.37 18.65
CA THR A 135 -23.57 8.27 19.53
C THR A 135 -23.06 7.02 18.79
N GLY A 136 -23.22 6.96 17.46
CA GLY A 136 -22.90 5.80 16.62
C GLY A 136 -24.08 4.85 16.40
N ILE A 137 -25.24 5.08 17.04
CA ILE A 137 -26.43 4.22 16.89
C ILE A 137 -27.04 4.44 15.51
N ASN A 138 -27.26 3.35 14.77
CA ASN A 138 -27.94 3.38 13.49
C ASN A 138 -29.43 3.69 13.69
N PHE A 139 -29.97 4.53 12.83
CA PHE A 139 -31.40 4.86 12.79
C PHE A 139 -31.99 4.80 11.38
N GLU A 140 -31.12 4.73 10.37
CA GLU A 140 -31.49 4.67 8.96
C GLU A 140 -30.68 3.58 8.28
N GLY A 141 -31.39 2.61 7.62
CA GLY A 141 -30.75 1.48 6.97
C GLY A 141 -29.99 1.83 5.70
N PRO A 142 -29.25 0.87 5.11
CA PRO A 142 -29.31 -0.59 5.36
C PRO A 142 -28.34 -1.15 6.43
N ALA A 143 -27.60 -0.32 7.15
CA ALA A 143 -26.68 -0.80 8.19
C ALA A 143 -27.44 -1.60 9.27
N PRO A 144 -27.06 -2.86 9.58
CA PRO A 144 -27.80 -3.74 10.48
C PRO A 144 -27.58 -3.43 11.97
N ARG A 145 -26.51 -2.72 12.32
CA ARG A 145 -26.08 -2.49 13.71
C ARG A 145 -25.36 -1.16 13.87
N PRO A 146 -25.21 -0.66 15.11
CA PRO A 146 -24.45 0.55 15.41
C PRO A 146 -23.00 0.50 14.94
N LEU A 147 -22.36 1.67 14.81
CA LEU A 147 -20.92 1.78 14.58
C LEU A 147 -20.18 1.22 15.80
N GLU A 148 -19.07 0.54 15.56
CA GLU A 148 -18.23 0.02 16.66
C GLU A 148 -17.50 1.17 17.36
N ARG A 149 -17.26 1.02 18.65
CA ARG A 149 -16.38 1.89 19.42
C ARG A 149 -15.03 1.21 19.66
N PHE A 150 -13.99 2.01 19.79
CA PHE A 150 -12.70 1.55 20.28
C PHE A 150 -12.60 1.77 21.78
N ALA A 151 -11.77 0.99 22.44
CA ALA A 151 -11.51 1.22 23.86
C ALA A 151 -10.74 2.53 24.05
N ILE A 152 -11.19 3.31 25.03
CA ILE A 152 -10.61 4.62 25.36
C ILE A 152 -10.27 4.67 26.85
N THR A 153 -9.07 5.13 27.20
CA THR A 153 -8.58 5.22 28.57
C THR A 153 -7.81 6.52 28.77
N ILE A 154 -7.56 6.86 30.02
CA ILE A 154 -6.60 7.91 30.37
C ILE A 154 -5.30 7.23 30.75
N ALA A 155 -4.21 7.59 30.05
CA ALA A 155 -2.88 7.07 30.33
C ALA A 155 -2.28 7.72 31.61
N ASP A 156 -1.18 7.16 32.13
CA ASP A 156 -0.53 7.65 33.35
C ASP A 156 -0.06 9.13 33.26
N ASP A 157 0.15 9.62 32.06
CA ASP A 157 0.51 11.03 31.78
C ASP A 157 -0.71 11.97 31.66
N GLY A 158 -1.91 11.49 31.95
CA GLY A 158 -3.17 12.25 31.88
C GLY A 158 -3.70 12.46 30.47
N GLN A 159 -3.07 11.85 29.44
CA GLN A 159 -3.56 11.94 28.08
C GLN A 159 -4.59 10.87 27.78
N VAL A 160 -5.54 11.21 26.94
CA VAL A 160 -6.52 10.26 26.39
C VAL A 160 -5.81 9.32 25.40
N GLN A 161 -5.96 8.02 25.61
CA GLN A 161 -5.37 6.96 24.82
C GLN A 161 -6.46 6.08 24.22
N ILE A 162 -6.33 5.76 22.93
CA ILE A 162 -7.27 4.92 22.18
C ILE A 162 -6.57 3.63 21.78
N ASP A 163 -7.24 2.51 22.04
CA ASP A 163 -6.80 1.16 21.66
C ASP A 163 -7.69 0.61 20.54
N LYS A 164 -7.19 0.64 19.30
CA LYS A 164 -7.89 0.13 18.11
C LYS A 164 -7.95 -1.40 18.03
N SER A 165 -7.17 -2.11 18.84
CA SER A 165 -7.21 -3.57 18.89
C SER A 165 -8.52 -4.08 19.49
N LYS A 166 -9.13 -3.30 20.39
CA LYS A 166 -10.39 -3.61 21.06
C LYS A 166 -11.57 -2.90 20.40
N LYS A 167 -12.36 -3.66 19.67
CA LYS A 167 -13.60 -3.20 19.04
C LYS A 167 -14.79 -3.58 19.91
N LEU A 168 -15.57 -2.60 20.31
CA LEU A 168 -16.68 -2.77 21.24
C LEU A 168 -18.00 -2.59 20.47
N GLN A 169 -18.89 -3.56 20.61
CA GLN A 169 -20.17 -3.63 19.93
C GLN A 169 -21.32 -3.36 20.92
N GLN A 170 -22.23 -2.48 20.55
CA GLN A 170 -23.35 -2.09 21.38
C GLN A 170 -24.35 -3.25 21.59
N GLU A 171 -24.62 -3.99 20.52
CA GLU A 171 -25.53 -5.14 20.52
C GLU A 171 -25.09 -6.30 21.43
N LEU A 172 -23.79 -6.34 21.76
CA LEU A 172 -23.23 -7.29 22.74
C LEU A 172 -23.17 -6.70 24.16
N GLY A 173 -23.75 -5.53 24.39
CA GLY A 173 -23.72 -4.86 25.68
C GLY A 173 -22.33 -4.37 26.12
N GLN A 174 -21.41 -4.18 25.16
CA GLN A 174 -20.01 -3.84 25.46
C GLN A 174 -19.78 -2.34 25.66
N TRP A 175 -20.78 -1.48 25.45
CA TRP A 175 -20.64 -0.04 25.64
C TRP A 175 -20.79 0.34 27.11
N THR A 176 -19.90 -0.16 27.92
CA THR A 176 -19.86 0.07 29.37
C THR A 176 -18.51 0.70 29.78
N PRO A 177 -18.46 1.40 30.94
CA PRO A 177 -17.20 1.93 31.46
C PRO A 177 -16.19 0.84 31.77
N GLU A 178 -16.63 -0.36 32.19
CA GLU A 178 -15.77 -1.50 32.51
C GLU A 178 -14.99 -1.99 31.28
N ASN A 179 -15.58 -1.86 30.09
CA ASN A 179 -14.96 -2.18 28.81
C ASN A 179 -14.18 -1.01 28.21
N ASN A 180 -14.10 0.11 28.91
CA ASN A 180 -13.50 1.36 28.41
C ASN A 180 -14.15 1.86 27.10
N ALA A 181 -15.45 1.70 26.94
CA ALA A 181 -16.19 2.17 25.76
C ALA A 181 -16.34 3.70 25.71
N PHE A 182 -16.18 4.35 26.84
CA PHE A 182 -16.15 5.80 27.04
C PHE A 182 -15.47 6.16 28.36
N ILE A 183 -15.03 7.38 28.47
CA ILE A 183 -14.54 7.99 29.71
C ILE A 183 -15.42 9.20 30.06
N LYS A 184 -15.64 9.46 31.34
CA LYS A 184 -16.36 10.63 31.84
C LYS A 184 -15.37 11.77 32.04
N VAL A 185 -15.62 12.91 31.40
CA VAL A 185 -14.72 14.08 31.38
C VAL A 185 -15.50 15.38 31.33
#